data_4143046e894e6adfa9117f8c49b1b5ba
#
_entry.id   4143046e894e6adfa9117f8c49b1b5ba
#
_cell.length_a   1.000
_cell.length_b   1.000
_cell.length_c   1.000
_cell.angle_alpha   90.00
_cell.angle_beta   90.00
_cell.angle_gamma   90.00
#
_symmetry.space_group_name_H-M   'P 1'
#
loop_
_entity.id
_entity.type
_entity.pdbx_description
1 polymer ?
#
loop_
_entity_poly.entity_id
_entity_poly.type
_entity_poly.pdbx_seq_one_letter_code
_entity_poly.pdbx_strand_id
1 'polypeptide(L)'
;MKLKKVVEFEVDDKIAESIIKLNNKGYETAMCCSGHPDEEEIIPYVMFTKFVSYGIEYIPCSWVIDKRFKELVIRRFFDDKEKEIFTKEQLIDIAARELDNWADTLPEFKNPYQNIIEMEVI
;
A
#
# COMPACT_ATOMS: atom_id res chain seq x y z
N MET A 1 -23.85 8.34 13.51
CA MET A 1 -23.31 6.97 13.50
C MET A 1 -22.61 6.72 12.17
N LYS A 2 -21.32 6.52 12.25
CA LYS A 2 -20.53 6.27 11.03
C LYS A 2 -20.74 4.82 10.60
N LEU A 3 -21.45 4.62 9.51
CA LEU A 3 -21.47 3.35 8.82
C LEU A 3 -20.11 3.17 8.14
N LYS A 4 -19.24 2.38 8.76
CA LYS A 4 -18.05 1.90 8.07
C LYS A 4 -18.52 1.05 6.91
N LYS A 5 -18.37 1.56 5.71
CA LYS A 5 -18.54 0.76 4.52
C LYS A 5 -17.44 -0.29 4.55
N VAL A 6 -17.81 -1.52 4.85
CA VAL A 6 -16.89 -2.65 4.70
C VAL A 6 -16.74 -2.84 3.19
N VAL A 7 -15.68 -2.28 2.64
CA VAL A 7 -15.29 -2.59 1.27
C VAL A 7 -14.53 -3.92 1.35
N GLU A 8 -15.21 -5.00 1.05
CA GLU A 8 -14.54 -6.27 0.83
C GLU A 8 -13.76 -6.17 -0.47
N PHE A 9 -12.44 -6.05 -0.36
CA PHE A 9 -11.55 -6.24 -1.49
C PHE A 9 -10.59 -7.36 -1.16
N GLU A 10 -10.25 -8.16 -2.17
CA GLU A 10 -9.25 -9.20 -2.00
C GLU A 10 -7.89 -8.57 -1.76
N VAL A 11 -7.28 -8.91 -0.64
CA VAL A 11 -5.93 -8.51 -0.28
C VAL A 11 -5.05 -9.75 -0.32
N ASP A 12 -3.92 -9.64 -1.03
CA ASP A 12 -2.94 -10.72 -1.04
C ASP A 12 -2.45 -11.02 0.39
N ASP A 13 -2.45 -12.29 0.77
CA ASP A 13 -2.11 -12.74 2.13
C ASP A 13 -0.77 -12.21 2.61
N LYS A 14 0.20 -12.08 1.71
CA LYS A 14 1.56 -11.63 2.04
C LYS A 14 1.65 -10.20 2.57
N ILE A 15 0.73 -9.33 2.16
CA ILE A 15 0.71 -7.93 2.59
C ILE A 15 -0.55 -7.55 3.37
N ALA A 16 -1.41 -8.53 3.67
CA ALA A 16 -2.69 -8.30 4.33
C ALA A 16 -2.54 -7.54 5.66
N GLU A 17 -1.59 -7.93 6.50
CA GLU A 17 -1.34 -7.25 7.78
C GLU A 17 -0.94 -5.80 7.61
N SER A 18 -0.06 -5.51 6.65
CA SER A 18 0.36 -4.13 6.35
C SER A 18 -0.80 -3.28 5.86
N ILE A 19 -1.64 -3.83 5.00
CA ILE A 19 -2.81 -3.13 4.48
C ILE A 19 -3.82 -2.84 5.60
N ILE A 20 -4.05 -3.80 6.50
CA ILE A 20 -4.90 -3.61 7.67
C ILE A 20 -4.35 -2.50 8.56
N LYS A 21 -3.05 -2.51 8.86
CA LYS A 21 -2.38 -1.46 9.65
C LYS A 21 -2.56 -0.08 9.04
N LEU A 22 -2.34 0.03 7.73
CA LEU A 22 -2.47 1.29 7.00
C LEU A 22 -3.90 1.84 7.10
N ASN A 23 -4.89 1.01 6.80
CA ASN A 23 -6.29 1.42 6.87
C ASN A 23 -6.71 1.78 8.30
N ASN A 24 -6.27 1.03 9.30
CA ASN A 24 -6.58 1.32 10.71
C ASN A 24 -5.97 2.65 11.17
N LYS A 25 -4.84 3.05 10.59
CA LYS A 25 -4.19 4.33 10.89
C LYS A 25 -4.77 5.51 10.08
N GLY A 26 -5.73 5.25 9.20
CA GLY A 26 -6.35 6.28 8.38
C GLY A 26 -5.78 6.43 6.97
N TYR A 27 -4.80 5.63 6.60
CA TYR A 27 -4.23 5.62 5.24
C TYR A 27 -5.00 4.60 4.40
N GLU A 28 -6.17 5.01 3.94
CA GLU A 28 -7.07 4.13 3.20
C GLU A 28 -6.46 3.71 1.86
N THR A 29 -6.47 2.39 1.59
CA THR A 29 -5.98 1.82 0.35
C THR A 29 -7.13 1.50 -0.59
N ALA A 30 -6.89 1.67 -1.89
CA ALA A 30 -7.86 1.34 -2.94
C ALA A 30 -7.55 0.00 -3.61
N MET A 31 -6.27 -0.22 -3.93
CA MET A 31 -5.80 -1.45 -4.57
C MET A 31 -4.40 -1.80 -4.06
N CYS A 32 -4.06 -3.07 -4.06
CA CYS A 32 -2.73 -3.52 -3.68
C CYS A 32 -2.40 -4.86 -4.35
N CYS A 33 -1.10 -5.14 -4.47
CA CYS A 33 -0.60 -6.41 -4.97
C CYS A 33 0.77 -6.68 -4.35
N SER A 34 0.96 -7.89 -3.84
CA SER A 34 2.26 -8.32 -3.29
C SER A 34 3.22 -8.84 -4.36
N GLY A 35 2.72 -9.03 -5.59
CA GLY A 35 3.39 -9.79 -6.63
C GLY A 35 3.04 -11.28 -6.53
N HIS A 36 3.14 -11.97 -7.64
CA HIS A 36 2.85 -13.41 -7.71
C HIS A 36 4.06 -14.15 -8.30
N PRO A 37 4.45 -15.33 -7.74
CA PRO A 37 5.64 -16.05 -8.20
C PRO A 37 5.59 -16.51 -9.66
N ASP A 38 4.40 -16.62 -10.23
CA ASP A 38 4.19 -17.01 -11.63
C ASP A 38 4.34 -15.83 -12.62
N GLU A 39 4.44 -14.62 -12.12
CA GLU A 39 4.67 -13.45 -12.96
C GLU A 39 6.13 -13.37 -13.41
N GLU A 40 6.35 -12.85 -14.62
CA GLU A 40 7.70 -12.65 -15.15
C GLU A 40 8.51 -11.67 -14.30
N GLU A 41 7.88 -10.56 -13.89
CA GLU A 41 8.47 -9.60 -12.98
C GLU A 41 7.60 -9.43 -11.72
N ILE A 42 8.26 -9.38 -10.58
CA ILE A 42 7.61 -9.10 -9.29
C ILE A 42 7.66 -7.59 -9.06
N ILE A 43 6.49 -6.95 -9.13
CA ILE A 43 6.36 -5.50 -8.91
C ILE A 43 5.21 -5.24 -7.92
N PRO A 44 5.46 -5.39 -6.62
CA PRO A 44 4.46 -5.09 -5.61
C PRO A 44 4.04 -3.62 -5.66
N TYR A 45 2.77 -3.35 -5.37
CA TYR A 45 2.29 -1.97 -5.32
C TYR A 45 1.16 -1.80 -4.30
N VAL A 46 1.00 -0.56 -3.85
CA VAL A 46 -0.14 -0.13 -3.05
C VAL A 46 -0.65 1.18 -3.62
N MET A 47 -1.94 1.23 -3.94
CA MET A 47 -2.63 2.45 -4.35
C MET A 47 -3.48 2.93 -3.19
N PHE A 48 -3.35 4.20 -2.84
CA PHE A 48 -4.12 4.84 -1.79
C PHE A 48 -5.30 5.60 -2.37
N THR A 49 -6.31 5.84 -1.54
CA THR A 49 -7.45 6.65 -1.93
C THR A 49 -7.08 8.14 -1.97
N LYS A 50 -8.01 8.93 -2.49
CA LYS A 50 -7.87 10.37 -2.64
C LYS A 50 -7.46 11.04 -1.33
N PHE A 51 -6.53 11.98 -1.41
CA PHE A 51 -6.03 12.82 -0.30
C PHE A 51 -5.10 12.13 0.71
N VAL A 52 -4.89 10.84 0.65
CA VAL A 52 -3.98 10.14 1.57
C VAL A 52 -2.54 10.68 1.45
N SER A 53 -2.14 11.10 0.26
CA SER A 53 -0.81 11.68 0.01
C SER A 53 -0.48 12.86 0.93
N TYR A 54 -1.48 13.59 1.41
CA TYR A 54 -1.27 14.71 2.34
C TYR A 54 -0.79 14.27 3.73
N GLY A 55 -1.03 13.01 4.09
CA GLY A 55 -0.61 12.47 5.39
C GLY A 55 0.69 11.68 5.34
N ILE A 56 1.24 11.44 4.16
CA ILE A 56 2.44 10.61 3.98
C ILE A 56 3.63 11.51 3.66
N GLU A 57 4.58 11.59 4.59
CA GLU A 57 5.80 12.39 4.45
C GLU A 57 6.94 11.60 3.81
N TYR A 58 6.95 10.28 3.98
CA TYR A 58 7.96 9.40 3.42
C TYR A 58 7.36 8.05 3.05
N ILE A 59 7.96 7.37 2.09
CA ILE A 59 7.52 6.08 1.59
C ILE A 59 8.50 4.98 2.04
N PRO A 60 8.13 3.70 1.91
CA PRO A 60 9.05 2.62 2.30
C PRO A 60 10.39 2.71 1.57
N CYS A 61 11.46 2.32 2.26
CA CYS A 61 12.79 2.25 1.68
C CYS A 61 12.79 1.36 0.42
N SER A 62 13.44 1.82 -0.63
CA SER A 62 13.55 1.16 -1.93
C SER A 62 12.26 1.11 -2.76
N TRP A 63 11.18 1.67 -2.26
CA TRP A 63 9.95 1.87 -3.04
C TRP A 63 9.98 3.22 -3.75
N VAL A 64 9.19 3.36 -4.80
CA VAL A 64 9.09 4.60 -5.57
C VAL A 64 7.63 5.00 -5.76
N ILE A 65 7.41 6.29 -6.00
CA ILE A 65 6.08 6.79 -6.34
C ILE A 65 5.85 6.63 -7.84
N ASP A 66 4.73 6.03 -8.20
CA ASP A 66 4.30 5.94 -9.60
C ASP A 66 3.56 7.22 -9.97
N LYS A 67 4.23 8.09 -10.70
CA LYS A 67 3.71 9.42 -11.06
C LYS A 67 2.67 9.42 -12.17
N ARG A 68 2.31 8.27 -12.72
CA ARG A 68 1.30 8.16 -13.78
C ARG A 68 -0.13 8.34 -13.25
N PHE A 69 -0.32 8.25 -11.95
CA PHE A 69 -1.63 8.32 -11.30
C PHE A 69 -1.77 9.61 -10.48
N LYS A 70 -3.00 10.12 -10.36
CA LYS A 70 -3.31 11.25 -9.50
C LYS A 70 -3.23 10.88 -8.02
N GLU A 71 -3.73 9.69 -7.69
CA GLU A 71 -3.66 9.13 -6.36
C GLU A 71 -2.23 8.66 -6.07
N LEU A 72 -1.88 8.57 -4.79
CA LEU A 72 -0.59 8.04 -4.40
C LEU A 72 -0.54 6.55 -4.70
N VAL A 73 0.39 6.16 -5.55
CA VAL A 73 0.72 4.76 -5.84
C VAL A 73 2.20 4.56 -5.55
N ILE A 74 2.52 3.62 -4.69
CA ILE A 74 3.90 3.24 -4.42
C ILE A 74 4.17 1.86 -5.01
N ARG A 75 5.36 1.69 -5.60
CA ARG A 75 5.78 0.44 -6.23
C ARG A 75 7.17 0.05 -5.80
N ARG A 76 7.41 -1.25 -5.76
CA ARG A 76 8.73 -1.81 -5.49
C ARG A 76 9.26 -2.45 -6.77
N PHE A 77 10.28 -1.85 -7.37
CA PHE A 77 11.02 -2.45 -8.46
C PHE A 77 12.30 -3.07 -7.91
N PHE A 78 12.59 -4.28 -8.35
CA PHE A 78 13.83 -4.97 -7.96
C PHE A 78 14.86 -4.79 -9.05
N ASP A 79 16.12 -4.53 -8.66
CA ASP A 79 17.21 -4.42 -9.61
C ASP A 79 17.72 -5.81 -10.04
N ASP A 80 18.60 -5.83 -11.05
CA ASP A 80 19.12 -7.07 -11.60
C ASP A 80 19.90 -7.88 -10.56
N LYS A 81 20.60 -7.21 -9.66
CA LYS A 81 21.38 -7.85 -8.60
C LYS A 81 20.46 -8.55 -7.60
N GLU A 82 19.39 -7.92 -7.19
CA GLU A 82 18.40 -8.52 -6.30
C GLU A 82 17.74 -9.74 -6.96
N LYS A 83 17.40 -9.65 -8.24
CA LYS A 83 16.82 -10.75 -9.02
C LYS A 83 17.77 -11.94 -9.16
N GLU A 84 19.08 -11.70 -9.19
CA GLU A 84 20.07 -12.78 -9.25
C GLU A 84 20.24 -13.51 -7.92
N ILE A 85 20.16 -12.76 -6.80
CA ILE A 85 20.42 -13.28 -5.46
C ILE A 85 19.20 -14.00 -4.87
N PHE A 86 17.99 -13.46 -5.12
CA PHE A 86 16.77 -13.90 -4.47
C PHE A 86 15.81 -14.60 -5.42
N THR A 87 15.08 -15.59 -4.91
CA THR A 87 13.95 -16.20 -5.63
C THR A 87 12.79 -15.21 -5.68
N LYS A 88 11.81 -15.46 -6.54
CA LYS A 88 10.61 -14.62 -6.63
C LYS A 88 9.84 -14.58 -5.31
N GLU A 89 9.71 -15.71 -4.62
CA GLU A 89 9.09 -15.75 -3.29
C GLU A 89 9.84 -14.91 -2.27
N GLN A 90 11.17 -14.95 -2.31
CA GLN A 90 12.00 -14.12 -1.43
C GLN A 90 11.84 -12.63 -1.74
N LEU A 91 11.74 -12.25 -3.01
CA LEU A 91 11.49 -10.85 -3.40
C LEU A 91 10.13 -10.37 -2.87
N ILE A 92 9.10 -11.19 -2.97
CA ILE A 92 7.77 -10.89 -2.41
C ILE A 92 7.86 -10.70 -0.90
N ASP A 93 8.56 -11.56 -0.19
CA ASP A 93 8.73 -11.47 1.27
C ASP A 93 9.53 -10.22 1.67
N ILE A 94 10.54 -9.85 0.91
CA ILE A 94 11.33 -8.63 1.15
C ILE A 94 10.43 -7.40 1.04
N ALA A 95 9.67 -7.29 -0.03
CA ALA A 95 8.76 -6.16 -0.24
C ALA A 95 7.68 -6.10 0.85
N ALA A 96 7.12 -7.24 1.22
CA ALA A 96 6.12 -7.31 2.29
C ALA A 96 6.68 -6.82 3.62
N ARG A 97 7.92 -7.19 3.94
CA ARG A 97 8.60 -6.77 5.17
C ARG A 97 8.91 -5.29 5.16
N GLU A 98 9.38 -4.76 4.04
CA GLU A 98 9.62 -3.32 3.88
C GLU A 98 8.34 -2.51 4.10
N LEU A 99 7.24 -2.97 3.51
CA LEU A 99 5.94 -2.33 3.64
C LEU A 99 5.44 -2.39 5.09
N ASP A 100 5.58 -3.52 5.75
CA ASP A 100 5.13 -3.70 7.13
C ASP A 100 5.91 -2.82 8.10
N ASN A 101 7.23 -2.78 7.97
CA ASN A 101 8.08 -1.91 8.77
C ASN A 101 7.71 -0.44 8.61
N TRP A 102 7.47 -0.01 7.38
CA TRP A 102 7.04 1.35 7.11
C TRP A 102 5.67 1.66 7.72
N ALA A 103 4.70 0.75 7.57
CA ALA A 103 3.37 0.91 8.13
C ALA A 103 3.42 1.06 9.65
N ASP A 104 4.32 0.34 10.33
CA ASP A 104 4.51 0.44 11.78
C ASP A 104 5.07 1.80 12.19
N THR A 105 5.84 2.47 11.35
CA THR A 105 6.44 3.78 11.66
C THR A 105 5.50 4.95 11.46
N LEU A 106 4.41 4.76 10.71
CA LEU A 106 3.49 5.85 10.40
C LEU A 106 2.63 6.22 11.61
N PRO A 107 2.43 7.54 11.86
CA PRO A 107 1.47 7.98 12.87
C PRO A 107 0.04 7.80 12.38
N GLU A 108 -0.92 7.89 13.29
CA GLU A 108 -2.32 7.97 12.90
C GLU A 108 -2.56 9.20 12.02
N PHE A 109 -3.28 8.99 10.94
CA PHE A 109 -3.64 10.04 10.00
C PHE A 109 -5.13 10.29 10.04
N LYS A 110 -5.50 11.54 10.31
CA LYS A 110 -6.88 12.01 10.18
C LYS A 110 -7.00 12.75 8.85
N ASN A 111 -7.57 12.06 7.85
CA ASN A 111 -7.82 12.67 6.57
C ASN A 111 -8.85 13.80 6.74
N PRO A 112 -8.49 15.09 6.50
CA PRO A 112 -9.41 16.21 6.69
C PRO A 112 -10.59 16.17 5.73
N TYR A 113 -10.51 15.40 4.66
CA TYR A 113 -11.55 15.27 3.64
C TYR A 113 -12.44 14.06 3.83
N GLN A 114 -12.17 13.21 4.81
CA GLN A 114 -12.91 11.97 5.04
C GLN A 114 -14.38 12.26 5.38
N ASN A 115 -14.65 13.28 6.15
CA ASN A 115 -16.02 13.67 6.51
C ASN A 115 -16.82 14.16 5.30
N ILE A 116 -16.18 14.78 4.33
CA ILE A 116 -16.82 15.25 3.10
C ILE A 116 -17.25 14.07 2.25
N ILE A 117 -16.41 13.04 2.15
CA ILE A 117 -16.69 11.81 1.41
C ILE A 117 -17.85 11.05 2.07
N GLU A 118 -17.89 10.99 3.39
CA GLU A 118 -18.98 10.37 4.15
C GLU A 118 -20.31 11.11 3.98
N MET A 119 -20.28 12.42 3.85
CA MET A 119 -21.48 13.23 3.63
C MET A 119 -22.08 13.07 2.22
N GLU A 120 -21.27 12.77 1.22
CA GLU A 120 -21.74 12.53 -0.15
C GLU A 120 -22.45 11.19 -0.32
N VAL A 121 -22.30 10.27 0.62
CA VAL A 121 -22.86 8.91 0.58
C VAL A 121 -24.21 8.82 1.32
N ILE A 122 -24.60 9.88 2.00
CA ILE A 122 -25.89 9.99 2.67
C ILE A 122 -26.89 10.61 1.69
#